data_0ed4b2eceecee0e4b018dd18198aaf76
#
_entry.id   0ed4b2eceecee0e4b018dd18198aaf76
#
_cell.length_a   1.000
_cell.length_b   1.000
_cell.length_c   1.000
_cell.angle_alpha   90.00
_cell.angle_beta   90.00
_cell.angle_gamma   90.00
#
_symmetry.space_group_name_H-M   'P 1'
#
loop_
_entity.id
_entity.type
_entity.pdbx_description
1 polymer ?
#
loop_
_entity_poly.entity_id
_entity_poly.type
_entity_poly.pdbx_seq_one_letter_code
_entity_poly.pdbx_strand_id
1 'polypeptide(L)'
;MTEQTVRLSVGQAIVRYLTHQYTERDGVERRFIRGVFGIFGHGNATGLGQALLQNEAAPDDEEGRLEYWMGRNEQGMVHACSAYARATNRLQALAATASIGPGSLNMVTGAALATTNRVPVLLFPSDIFANRAPDPVLQQLEDPTNPDVSCNDAFRPVSKFWDRVNRPEQLMVSLPRAMRVLTDPVDTGAAVILSLIHISEPTRL
;
A
#
# COMPACT_ATOMS: atom_id res chain seq x y z
N MET A 1 26.65 20.80 6.33
CA MET A 1 26.21 19.39 6.35
C MET A 1 25.89 19.03 4.91
N THR A 2 26.64 18.13 4.30
CA THR A 2 26.35 17.63 2.95
C THR A 2 25.06 16.81 3.04
N GLU A 3 23.99 17.23 2.37
CA GLU A 3 22.79 16.44 2.22
C GLU A 3 23.15 15.09 1.60
N GLN A 4 22.94 14.02 2.34
CA GLN A 4 23.16 12.66 1.87
C GLN A 4 21.93 12.25 1.07
N THR A 5 22.00 12.35 -0.25
CA THR A 5 20.95 11.86 -1.13
C THR A 5 21.07 10.35 -1.33
N VAL A 6 19.96 9.63 -1.22
CA VAL A 6 19.91 8.19 -1.46
C VAL A 6 19.01 7.94 -2.68
N ARG A 7 19.49 7.13 -3.62
CA ARG A 7 18.70 6.69 -4.77
C ARG A 7 17.90 5.46 -4.41
N LEU A 8 16.57 5.54 -4.50
CA LEU A 8 15.64 4.46 -4.19
C LEU A 8 14.70 4.21 -5.37
N SER A 9 14.24 2.97 -5.54
CA SER A 9 13.02 2.70 -6.30
C SER A 9 11.80 3.17 -5.50
N VAL A 10 10.66 3.34 -6.15
CA VAL A 10 9.40 3.69 -5.47
C VAL A 10 9.02 2.64 -4.42
N GLY A 11 9.17 1.35 -4.74
CA GLY A 11 8.95 0.27 -3.78
C GLY A 11 9.84 0.38 -2.54
N GLN A 12 11.14 0.65 -2.74
CA GLN A 12 12.08 0.87 -1.63
C GLN A 12 11.73 2.11 -0.81
N ALA A 13 11.29 3.19 -1.46
CA ALA A 13 10.86 4.40 -0.76
C ALA A 13 9.61 4.15 0.09
N ILE A 14 8.62 3.40 -0.42
CA ILE A 14 7.44 2.99 0.34
C ILE A 14 7.85 2.15 1.55
N VAL A 15 8.62 1.09 1.36
CA VAL A 15 9.04 0.20 2.46
C VAL A 15 9.80 0.99 3.52
N ARG A 16 10.78 1.80 3.11
CA ARG A 16 11.55 2.63 4.03
C ARG A 16 10.69 3.65 4.78
N TYR A 17 9.70 4.25 4.13
CA TYR A 17 8.77 5.16 4.78
C TYR A 17 7.94 4.43 5.85
N LEU A 18 7.40 3.26 5.53
CA LEU A 18 6.54 2.49 6.43
C LEU A 18 7.30 1.98 7.67
N THR A 19 8.58 1.64 7.54
CA THR A 19 9.41 1.20 8.67
C THR A 19 9.64 2.28 9.72
N HIS A 20 9.48 3.56 9.35
CA HIS A 20 9.71 4.72 10.20
C HIS A 20 8.42 5.42 10.66
N GLN A 21 7.29 4.72 10.62
CA GLN A 21 6.03 5.27 11.13
C GLN A 21 5.73 4.70 12.52
N TYR A 22 5.54 5.58 13.48
CA TYR A 22 5.30 5.22 14.88
C TYR A 22 4.06 5.89 15.42
N THR A 23 3.40 5.23 16.36
CA THR A 23 2.34 5.79 17.20
C THR A 23 2.78 5.76 18.64
N GLU A 24 2.42 6.77 19.40
CA GLU A 24 2.67 6.82 20.84
C GLU A 24 1.34 6.92 21.58
N ARG A 25 1.20 6.16 22.63
CA ARG A 25 0.11 6.28 23.61
C ARG A 25 0.60 5.92 24.99
N ASP A 26 0.29 6.79 25.94
CA ASP A 26 0.62 6.61 27.37
C ASP A 26 2.12 6.38 27.61
N GLY A 27 2.98 7.10 26.85
CA GLY A 27 4.43 7.01 26.94
C GLY A 27 5.02 5.74 26.28
N VAL A 28 4.20 4.95 25.57
CA VAL A 28 4.66 3.75 24.87
C VAL A 28 4.61 3.98 23.37
N GLU A 29 5.78 4.06 22.76
CA GLU A 29 5.94 4.12 21.30
C GLU A 29 5.84 2.73 20.68
N ARG A 30 5.16 2.64 19.55
CA ARG A 30 5.00 1.41 18.76
C ARG A 30 5.15 1.71 17.28
N ARG A 31 5.83 0.84 16.55
CA ARG A 31 5.81 0.92 15.07
C ARG A 31 4.37 0.74 14.59
N PHE A 32 3.90 1.68 13.78
CA PHE A 32 2.52 1.70 13.33
C PHE A 32 2.23 0.61 12.28
N ILE A 33 3.05 0.53 11.23
CA ILE A 33 2.92 -0.53 10.22
C ILE A 33 3.87 -1.68 10.57
N ARG A 34 3.31 -2.82 10.96
CA ARG A 34 4.09 -3.99 11.40
C ARG A 34 4.54 -4.88 10.25
N GLY A 35 3.79 -4.91 9.17
CA GLY A 35 4.11 -5.77 8.05
C GLY A 35 3.13 -5.64 6.89
N VAL A 36 3.36 -6.44 5.86
CA VAL A 36 2.63 -6.41 4.60
C VAL A 36 2.19 -7.81 4.21
N PHE A 37 0.90 -7.99 3.98
CA PHE A 37 0.39 -9.13 3.24
C PHE A 37 0.51 -8.89 1.74
N GLY A 38 0.86 -9.92 0.97
CA GLY A 38 0.96 -9.79 -0.48
C GLY A 38 0.56 -11.03 -1.26
N ILE A 39 -0.14 -10.78 -2.37
CA ILE A 39 -0.28 -11.71 -3.48
C ILE A 39 0.25 -10.98 -4.70
N PHE A 40 1.48 -11.30 -5.09
CA PHE A 40 2.14 -10.59 -6.18
C PHE A 40 1.70 -11.08 -7.55
N GLY A 41 1.62 -10.13 -8.47
CA GLY A 41 1.49 -10.36 -9.89
C GLY A 41 2.53 -9.52 -10.64
N HIS A 42 2.42 -9.47 -11.97
CA HIS A 42 3.37 -8.74 -12.82
C HIS A 42 3.46 -7.24 -12.47
N GLY A 43 2.42 -6.65 -11.89
CA GLY A 43 2.36 -5.21 -11.60
C GLY A 43 3.06 -4.78 -10.31
N ASN A 44 3.36 -5.68 -9.38
CA ASN A 44 3.91 -5.31 -8.08
C ASN A 44 5.06 -6.20 -7.58
N ALA A 45 5.35 -7.31 -8.27
CA ALA A 45 6.42 -8.23 -7.87
C ALA A 45 7.81 -7.56 -7.93
N THR A 46 8.12 -6.88 -9.04
CA THR A 46 9.42 -6.22 -9.28
C THR A 46 9.56 -4.87 -8.56
N GLY A 47 8.46 -4.30 -8.08
CA GLY A 47 8.47 -3.06 -7.31
C GLY A 47 8.45 -3.33 -5.81
N LEU A 48 7.25 -3.38 -5.25
CA LEU A 48 7.05 -3.54 -3.81
C LEU A 48 7.53 -4.91 -3.32
N GLY A 49 7.30 -6.00 -4.09
CA GLY A 49 7.72 -7.34 -3.72
C GLY A 49 9.24 -7.46 -3.58
N GLN A 50 9.99 -6.93 -4.55
CA GLN A 50 11.45 -6.92 -4.47
C GLN A 50 11.96 -6.04 -3.32
N ALA A 51 11.32 -4.90 -3.05
CA ALA A 51 11.70 -4.03 -1.95
C ALA A 51 11.46 -4.69 -0.58
N LEU A 52 10.37 -5.44 -0.42
CA LEU A 52 10.10 -6.21 0.78
C LEU A 52 11.13 -7.33 0.98
N LEU A 53 11.49 -8.06 -0.08
CA LEU A 53 12.52 -9.08 -0.03
C LEU A 53 13.89 -8.51 0.36
N GLN A 54 14.25 -7.34 -0.16
CA GLN A 54 15.47 -6.64 0.21
C GLN A 54 15.45 -6.18 1.67
N ASN A 55 14.31 -5.71 2.16
CA ASN A 55 14.12 -5.33 3.56
C ASN A 55 14.20 -6.56 4.49
N GLU A 56 13.69 -7.70 4.06
CA GLU A 56 13.80 -8.96 4.81
C GLU A 56 15.26 -9.46 4.91
N ALA A 57 16.05 -9.28 3.85
CA ALA A 57 17.45 -9.68 3.78
C ALA A 57 18.41 -8.65 4.44
N ALA A 58 17.91 -7.49 4.86
CA ALA A 58 18.74 -6.50 5.56
C ALA A 58 19.22 -7.05 6.91
N PRO A 59 20.43 -6.66 7.40
CA PRO A 59 20.89 -7.06 8.72
C PRO A 59 19.84 -6.74 9.78
N ASP A 60 19.76 -7.57 10.81
CA ASP A 60 18.78 -7.48 11.89
C ASP A 60 18.90 -6.14 12.66
N ASP A 61 18.31 -5.15 12.06
CA ASP A 61 17.87 -3.95 12.71
C ASP A 61 16.37 -4.18 12.97
N GLU A 62 16.05 -4.67 14.17
CA GLU A 62 14.66 -4.95 14.56
C GLU A 62 13.76 -3.72 14.39
N GLU A 63 14.33 -2.53 14.42
CA GLU A 63 13.63 -1.27 14.23
C GLU A 63 13.23 -0.99 12.77
N GLY A 64 13.96 -1.52 11.79
CA GLY A 64 13.76 -1.23 10.35
C GLY A 64 13.05 -2.31 9.54
N ARG A 65 12.63 -3.43 10.12
CA ARG A 65 12.11 -4.58 9.36
C ARG A 65 10.58 -4.63 9.32
N LEU A 66 10.00 -4.67 8.12
CA LEU A 66 8.59 -5.03 7.90
C LEU A 66 8.48 -6.55 7.71
N GLU A 67 7.58 -7.18 8.46
CA GLU A 67 7.26 -8.56 8.21
C GLU A 67 6.48 -8.72 6.91
N TYR A 68 6.77 -9.77 6.13
CA TYR A 68 6.04 -10.10 4.93
C TYR A 68 5.32 -11.45 5.07
N TRP A 69 4.05 -11.48 4.70
CA TRP A 69 3.26 -12.70 4.68
C TRP A 69 2.61 -12.90 3.32
N MET A 70 2.84 -14.05 2.73
CA MET A 70 2.16 -14.43 1.51
C MET A 70 0.71 -14.80 1.81
N GLY A 71 -0.22 -14.06 1.19
CA GLY A 71 -1.64 -14.37 1.27
C GLY A 71 -2.06 -15.45 0.27
N ARG A 72 -3.26 -15.98 0.46
CA ARG A 72 -3.89 -16.94 -0.46
C ARG A 72 -5.20 -16.44 -1.05
N ASN A 73 -5.70 -15.33 -0.54
CA ASN A 73 -6.92 -14.67 -0.99
C ASN A 73 -6.85 -13.19 -0.57
N GLU A 74 -7.04 -12.29 -1.52
CA GLU A 74 -6.83 -10.86 -1.31
C GLU A 74 -7.85 -10.26 -0.32
N GLN A 75 -9.12 -10.67 -0.40
CA GLN A 75 -10.12 -10.25 0.59
C GLN A 75 -9.75 -10.75 1.98
N GLY A 76 -9.31 -12.00 2.09
CA GLY A 76 -8.86 -12.59 3.36
C GLY A 76 -7.69 -11.84 3.98
N MET A 77 -6.72 -11.38 3.17
CA MET A 77 -5.62 -10.53 3.66
C MET A 77 -6.13 -9.23 4.27
N VAL A 78 -7.06 -8.54 3.61
CA VAL A 78 -7.60 -7.27 4.13
C VAL A 78 -8.41 -7.49 5.40
N HIS A 79 -9.13 -8.60 5.51
CA HIS A 79 -9.81 -8.98 6.75
C HIS A 79 -8.83 -9.28 7.89
N ALA A 80 -7.70 -9.94 7.59
CA ALA A 80 -6.64 -10.18 8.57
C ALA A 80 -6.01 -8.85 9.05
N CYS A 81 -5.75 -7.90 8.14
CA CYS A 81 -5.30 -6.55 8.48
C CYS A 81 -6.30 -5.85 9.41
N SER A 82 -7.60 -5.94 9.11
CA SER A 82 -8.66 -5.34 9.93
C SER A 82 -8.73 -5.99 11.33
N ALA A 83 -8.61 -7.31 11.41
CA ALA A 83 -8.61 -8.03 12.68
C ALA A 83 -7.38 -7.66 13.54
N TYR A 84 -6.20 -7.55 12.93
CA TYR A 84 -4.98 -7.12 13.61
C TYR A 84 -5.10 -5.71 14.19
N ALA A 85 -5.56 -4.75 13.39
CA ALA A 85 -5.74 -3.38 13.84
C ALA A 85 -6.75 -3.27 15.01
N ARG A 86 -7.81 -4.08 14.99
CA ARG A 86 -8.75 -4.19 16.13
C ARG A 86 -8.07 -4.78 17.37
N ALA A 87 -7.33 -5.87 17.22
CA ALA A 87 -6.65 -6.53 18.33
C ALA A 87 -5.59 -5.63 19.00
N THR A 88 -5.00 -4.71 18.25
CA THR A 88 -4.03 -3.72 18.74
C THR A 88 -4.66 -2.37 19.11
N ASN A 89 -5.98 -2.30 19.26
CA ASN A 89 -6.71 -1.07 19.58
C ASN A 89 -6.43 0.08 18.60
N ARG A 90 -6.18 -0.24 17.32
CA ARG A 90 -5.84 0.69 16.23
C ARG A 90 -4.52 1.45 16.44
N LEU A 91 -3.69 1.02 17.38
CA LEU A 91 -2.34 1.58 17.61
C LEU A 91 -1.31 1.01 16.64
N GLN A 92 -1.65 -0.08 15.96
CA GLN A 92 -0.85 -0.68 14.91
C GLN A 92 -1.77 -1.12 13.78
N ALA A 93 -1.22 -1.12 12.57
CA ALA A 93 -1.90 -1.56 11.36
C ALA A 93 -1.00 -2.46 10.52
N LEU A 94 -1.61 -3.11 9.54
CA LEU A 94 -0.93 -3.85 8.49
C LEU A 94 -1.26 -3.24 7.14
N ALA A 95 -0.37 -3.45 6.19
CA ALA A 95 -0.63 -3.16 4.79
C ALA A 95 -0.96 -4.44 4.02
N ALA A 96 -1.63 -4.29 2.88
CA ALA A 96 -1.83 -5.37 1.92
C ALA A 96 -1.61 -4.90 0.49
N THR A 97 -1.03 -5.76 -0.34
CA THR A 97 -0.81 -5.51 -1.76
C THR A 97 -1.33 -6.68 -2.59
N ALA A 98 -1.84 -6.38 -3.76
CA ALA A 98 -2.36 -7.38 -4.68
C ALA A 98 -2.01 -7.03 -6.13
N SER A 99 -2.09 -8.04 -7.00
CA SER A 99 -1.99 -7.87 -8.43
C SER A 99 -3.11 -6.96 -8.97
N ILE A 100 -2.94 -6.48 -10.18
CA ILE A 100 -3.92 -5.67 -10.91
C ILE A 100 -5.21 -6.46 -11.22
N GLY A 101 -6.26 -5.76 -11.55
CA GLY A 101 -7.52 -6.32 -12.05
C GLY A 101 -8.25 -7.17 -11.02
N PRO A 102 -8.51 -8.46 -11.27
CA PRO A 102 -9.27 -9.31 -10.35
C PRO A 102 -8.66 -9.41 -8.95
N GLY A 103 -7.33 -9.44 -8.83
CA GLY A 103 -6.64 -9.46 -7.54
C GLY A 103 -6.90 -8.20 -6.73
N SER A 104 -6.75 -7.04 -7.36
CA SER A 104 -7.05 -5.75 -6.77
C SER A 104 -8.53 -5.65 -6.37
N LEU A 105 -9.45 -5.98 -7.27
CA LEU A 105 -10.89 -5.92 -7.01
C LEU A 105 -11.34 -6.83 -5.86
N ASN A 106 -10.67 -7.96 -5.66
CA ASN A 106 -10.98 -8.86 -4.55
C ASN A 106 -10.66 -8.25 -3.16
N MET A 107 -9.93 -7.14 -3.09
CA MET A 107 -9.71 -6.40 -1.83
C MET A 107 -10.83 -5.41 -1.49
N VAL A 108 -11.70 -5.05 -2.43
CA VAL A 108 -12.70 -3.97 -2.28
C VAL A 108 -13.66 -4.22 -1.12
N THR A 109 -14.17 -5.44 -0.98
CA THR A 109 -15.05 -5.82 0.13
C THR A 109 -14.36 -5.65 1.50
N GLY A 110 -13.07 -6.02 1.58
CA GLY A 110 -12.28 -5.83 2.79
C GLY A 110 -12.05 -4.35 3.11
N ALA A 111 -11.82 -3.50 2.10
CA ALA A 111 -11.72 -2.05 2.26
C ALA A 111 -13.02 -1.44 2.78
N ALA A 112 -14.17 -1.87 2.23
CA ALA A 112 -15.49 -1.45 2.69
C ALA A 112 -15.71 -1.81 4.17
N LEU A 113 -15.36 -3.02 4.58
CA LEU A 113 -15.47 -3.48 5.96
C LEU A 113 -14.58 -2.63 6.89
N ALA A 114 -13.32 -2.40 6.51
CA ALA A 114 -12.40 -1.58 7.30
C ALA A 114 -12.94 -0.15 7.48
N THR A 115 -13.43 0.47 6.42
CA THR A 115 -14.00 1.82 6.43
C THR A 115 -15.27 1.92 7.26
N THR A 116 -16.21 0.99 7.08
CA THR A 116 -17.46 0.96 7.85
C THR A 116 -17.20 0.79 9.36
N ASN A 117 -16.20 -0.01 9.72
CA ASN A 117 -15.85 -0.28 11.12
C ASN A 117 -14.83 0.71 11.70
N ARG A 118 -14.37 1.70 10.93
CA ARG A 118 -13.33 2.66 11.34
C ARG A 118 -12.08 1.95 11.86
N VAL A 119 -11.54 1.08 11.03
CA VAL A 119 -10.33 0.29 11.33
C VAL A 119 -9.24 0.62 10.31
N PRO A 120 -8.03 1.02 10.74
CA PRO A 120 -6.97 1.40 9.82
C PRO A 120 -6.43 0.21 9.05
N VAL A 121 -6.45 0.29 7.72
CA VAL A 121 -5.85 -0.68 6.81
C VAL A 121 -5.23 0.06 5.64
N LEU A 122 -3.96 -0.20 5.32
CA LEU A 122 -3.27 0.39 4.20
C LEU A 122 -3.25 -0.57 3.01
N LEU A 123 -3.71 -0.12 1.85
CA LEU A 123 -3.81 -0.95 0.65
C LEU A 123 -2.97 -0.37 -0.48
N PHE A 124 -2.19 -1.25 -1.11
CA PHE A 124 -1.39 -0.97 -2.32
C PHE A 124 -1.81 -1.90 -3.45
N PRO A 125 -3.00 -1.74 -4.03
CA PRO A 125 -3.35 -2.48 -5.23
C PRO A 125 -2.49 -1.99 -6.40
N SER A 126 -2.10 -2.93 -7.27
CA SER A 126 -1.42 -2.56 -8.53
C SER A 126 -2.39 -1.88 -9.48
N ASP A 127 -1.88 -0.97 -10.29
CA ASP A 127 -2.67 -0.19 -11.24
C ASP A 127 -2.10 -0.29 -12.66
N ILE A 128 -2.80 0.29 -13.63
CA ILE A 128 -2.45 0.33 -15.04
C ILE A 128 -1.19 1.16 -15.32
N PHE A 129 -0.78 1.22 -16.58
CA PHE A 129 0.33 2.06 -17.04
C PHE A 129 0.06 3.55 -16.84
N ALA A 130 1.10 4.32 -16.51
CA ALA A 130 1.01 5.75 -16.28
C ALA A 130 0.54 6.55 -17.50
N ASN A 131 0.86 6.08 -18.69
CA ASN A 131 0.50 6.71 -19.96
C ASN A 131 -0.96 6.47 -20.36
N ARG A 132 -1.70 5.64 -19.63
CA ARG A 132 -3.11 5.30 -19.90
C ARG A 132 -3.38 4.77 -21.32
N ALA A 133 -2.34 4.33 -22.03
CA ALA A 133 -2.48 3.62 -23.29
C ALA A 133 -2.39 2.11 -22.97
N PRO A 134 -3.50 1.43 -22.70
CA PRO A 134 -3.47 0.04 -22.34
C PRO A 134 -3.20 -0.79 -23.58
N ASP A 135 -1.99 -1.29 -23.71
CA ASP A 135 -1.80 -2.51 -24.46
C ASP A 135 -2.45 -3.67 -23.67
N PRO A 136 -3.03 -4.68 -24.32
CA PRO A 136 -3.62 -5.80 -23.62
C PRO A 136 -2.55 -6.49 -22.79
N VAL A 137 -2.57 -6.24 -21.48
CA VAL A 137 -1.65 -6.82 -20.51
C VAL A 137 -2.43 -7.82 -19.65
N LEU A 138 -1.73 -8.83 -19.19
CA LEU A 138 -2.30 -9.86 -18.32
C LEU A 138 -3.08 -9.25 -17.15
N GLN A 139 -4.34 -9.69 -16.97
CA GLN A 139 -5.22 -9.29 -15.87
C GLN A 139 -5.71 -7.82 -15.90
N GLN A 140 -5.42 -7.05 -16.90
CA GLN A 140 -6.05 -5.74 -17.07
C GLN A 140 -7.51 -5.89 -17.52
N LEU A 141 -8.37 -5.10 -16.89
CA LEU A 141 -9.81 -5.08 -17.15
C LEU A 141 -10.26 -3.77 -17.82
N GLU A 142 -9.34 -2.84 -18.01
CA GLU A 142 -9.62 -1.53 -18.56
C GLU A 142 -10.00 -1.61 -20.04
N ASP A 143 -11.04 -0.86 -20.41
CA ASP A 143 -11.46 -0.71 -21.78
C ASP A 143 -10.50 0.24 -22.53
N PRO A 144 -9.82 -0.22 -23.57
CA PRO A 144 -8.92 0.63 -24.36
C PRO A 144 -9.64 1.79 -25.05
N THR A 145 -10.95 1.72 -25.22
CA THR A 145 -11.77 2.78 -25.82
C THR A 145 -12.23 3.82 -24.79
N ASN A 146 -12.11 3.53 -23.49
CA ASN A 146 -12.51 4.41 -22.40
C ASN A 146 -11.43 4.48 -21.31
N PRO A 147 -10.35 5.27 -21.51
CA PRO A 147 -9.22 5.32 -20.58
C PRO A 147 -9.51 6.09 -19.27
N ASP A 148 -10.70 6.69 -19.14
CA ASP A 148 -11.03 7.52 -17.97
C ASP A 148 -11.47 6.70 -16.75
N VAL A 149 -11.88 5.45 -16.95
CA VAL A 149 -12.34 4.56 -15.88
C VAL A 149 -11.38 3.37 -15.75
N SER A 150 -10.88 3.17 -14.54
CA SER A 150 -10.10 2.00 -14.16
C SER A 150 -10.91 1.14 -13.19
N CYS A 151 -10.72 -0.17 -13.21
CA CYS A 151 -11.34 -1.08 -12.25
C CYS A 151 -11.02 -0.68 -10.79
N ASN A 152 -9.87 -0.09 -10.54
CA ASN A 152 -9.45 0.40 -9.23
C ASN A 152 -10.23 1.62 -8.74
N ASP A 153 -11.02 2.27 -9.58
CA ASP A 153 -11.95 3.33 -9.14
C ASP A 153 -13.04 2.78 -8.20
N ALA A 154 -13.26 1.46 -8.19
CA ALA A 154 -14.14 0.78 -7.24
C ALA A 154 -13.73 0.98 -5.76
N PHE A 155 -12.48 1.33 -5.48
CA PHE A 155 -12.05 1.67 -4.12
C PHE A 155 -12.51 3.04 -3.64
N ARG A 156 -12.81 3.98 -4.54
CA ARG A 156 -13.17 5.37 -4.17
C ARG A 156 -14.32 5.45 -3.17
N PRO A 157 -15.48 4.79 -3.41
CA PRO A 157 -16.61 4.89 -2.51
C PRO A 157 -16.43 4.11 -1.20
N VAL A 158 -15.44 3.24 -1.09
CA VAL A 158 -15.25 2.32 0.05
C VAL A 158 -14.00 2.61 0.87
N SER A 159 -13.28 3.68 0.58
CA SER A 159 -12.07 4.09 1.31
C SER A 159 -12.20 5.50 1.90
N LYS A 160 -11.45 5.77 2.97
CA LYS A 160 -11.34 7.11 3.58
C LYS A 160 -10.27 7.95 2.90
N PHE A 161 -9.28 7.30 2.31
CA PHE A 161 -8.27 7.94 1.49
C PHE A 161 -8.06 7.10 0.24
N TRP A 162 -8.01 7.77 -0.90
CA TRP A 162 -7.70 7.14 -2.18
C TRP A 162 -6.82 8.09 -2.99
N ASP A 163 -5.71 7.58 -3.51
CA ASP A 163 -4.85 8.34 -4.42
C ASP A 163 -4.23 7.41 -5.47
N ARG A 164 -3.97 7.97 -6.65
CA ARG A 164 -3.29 7.30 -7.76
C ARG A 164 -1.97 8.00 -8.01
N VAL A 165 -0.89 7.30 -7.71
CA VAL A 165 0.47 7.80 -7.86
C VAL A 165 0.95 7.53 -9.28
N ASN A 166 0.98 8.58 -10.11
CA ASN A 166 1.44 8.53 -11.50
C ASN A 166 2.92 8.92 -11.64
N ARG A 167 3.50 9.54 -10.63
CA ARG A 167 4.90 9.98 -10.57
C ARG A 167 5.47 9.77 -9.18
N PRO A 168 6.75 9.40 -9.06
CA PRO A 168 7.38 9.12 -7.76
C PRO A 168 7.21 10.23 -6.73
N GLU A 169 7.29 11.49 -7.16
CA GLU A 169 7.22 12.67 -6.28
C GLU A 169 5.89 12.78 -5.54
N GLN A 170 4.81 12.23 -6.10
CA GLN A 170 3.50 12.23 -5.46
C GLN A 170 3.48 11.43 -4.15
N LEU A 171 4.37 10.45 -3.98
CA LEU A 171 4.49 9.68 -2.73
C LEU A 171 4.77 10.57 -1.52
N MET A 172 5.54 11.64 -1.70
CA MET A 172 5.87 12.58 -0.62
C MET A 172 4.64 13.26 -0.03
N VAL A 173 3.54 13.29 -0.78
CA VAL A 173 2.25 13.86 -0.35
C VAL A 173 1.26 12.76 0.01
N SER A 174 1.19 11.70 -0.79
CA SER A 174 0.19 10.63 -0.65
C SER A 174 0.41 9.81 0.63
N LEU A 175 1.66 9.41 0.92
CA LEU A 175 1.97 8.61 2.10
C LEU A 175 1.65 9.34 3.42
N PRO A 176 2.09 10.59 3.65
CA PRO A 176 1.71 11.32 4.86
C PRO A 176 0.19 11.55 5.00
N ARG A 177 -0.52 11.77 3.89
CA ARG A 177 -1.98 11.91 3.90
C ARG A 177 -2.66 10.60 4.29
N ALA A 178 -2.22 9.47 3.74
CA ALA A 178 -2.70 8.16 4.13
C ALA A 178 -2.46 7.90 5.62
N MET A 179 -1.25 8.18 6.12
CA MET A 179 -0.93 8.03 7.54
C MET A 179 -1.84 8.87 8.43
N ARG A 180 -2.12 10.13 8.07
CA ARG A 180 -3.06 10.98 8.81
C ARG A 180 -4.44 10.33 8.94
N VAL A 181 -4.97 9.73 7.86
CA VAL A 181 -6.26 9.04 7.89
C VAL A 181 -6.20 7.78 8.74
N LEU A 182 -5.13 6.99 8.59
CA LEU A 182 -4.97 5.74 9.32
C LEU A 182 -4.79 5.93 10.83
N THR A 183 -4.18 7.05 11.24
CA THR A 183 -3.95 7.36 12.66
C THR A 183 -5.04 8.25 13.27
N ASP A 184 -6.07 8.63 12.51
CA ASP A 184 -7.19 9.40 13.04
C ASP A 184 -7.94 8.59 14.12
N PRO A 185 -8.07 9.12 15.34
CA PRO A 185 -8.70 8.37 16.43
C PRO A 185 -10.22 8.23 16.29
N VAL A 186 -10.84 9.06 15.46
CA VAL A 186 -12.31 9.14 15.34
C VAL A 186 -12.80 8.56 14.01
N ASP A 187 -12.18 8.92 12.89
CA ASP A 187 -12.71 8.62 11.55
C ASP A 187 -11.68 7.94 10.63
N THR A 188 -10.98 6.96 11.13
CA THR A 188 -10.08 6.11 10.33
C THR A 188 -10.84 5.09 9.46
N GLY A 189 -10.13 4.45 8.54
CA GLY A 189 -10.66 3.42 7.65
C GLY A 189 -9.59 2.92 6.67
N ALA A 190 -10.01 2.36 5.55
CA ALA A 190 -9.10 1.97 4.50
C ALA A 190 -8.45 3.20 3.84
N ALA A 191 -7.13 3.19 3.74
CA ALA A 191 -6.36 4.10 2.91
C ALA A 191 -5.79 3.32 1.71
N VAL A 192 -6.06 3.80 0.50
CA VAL A 192 -5.69 3.14 -0.75
C VAL A 192 -4.75 4.04 -1.54
N ILE A 193 -3.58 3.52 -1.86
CA ILE A 193 -2.61 4.16 -2.74
C ILE A 193 -2.35 3.23 -3.91
N LEU A 194 -2.80 3.62 -5.09
CA LEU A 194 -2.56 2.89 -6.32
C LEU A 194 -1.14 3.20 -6.80
N SER A 195 -0.35 2.15 -6.97
CA SER A 195 1.00 2.27 -7.51
C SER A 195 1.04 1.72 -8.93
N LEU A 196 1.35 2.58 -9.89
CA LEU A 196 1.44 2.20 -11.29
C LEU A 196 2.62 1.27 -11.56
N ILE A 197 2.45 0.35 -12.51
CA ILE A 197 3.42 -0.72 -12.84
C ILE A 197 4.82 -0.15 -13.12
N HIS A 198 4.92 0.97 -13.84
CA HIS A 198 6.21 1.55 -14.27
C HIS A 198 6.89 2.49 -13.28
N ILE A 199 6.24 2.84 -12.18
CA ILE A 199 6.87 3.67 -11.14
C ILE A 199 7.90 2.86 -10.33
N SER A 200 7.87 1.55 -10.45
CA SER A 200 8.82 0.67 -9.78
C SER A 200 10.23 0.66 -10.40
N GLU A 201 10.42 1.25 -11.58
CA GLU A 201 11.75 1.41 -12.14
C GLU A 201 12.57 2.48 -11.41
N PRO A 202 13.91 2.33 -11.32
CA PRO A 202 14.75 3.26 -10.59
C PRO A 202 14.73 4.65 -11.25
N THR A 203 13.87 5.51 -10.77
CA THR A 203 13.82 6.92 -11.16
C THR A 203 14.81 7.70 -10.32
N ARG A 204 15.54 8.64 -10.92
CA ARG A 204 16.36 9.59 -10.18
C ARG A 204 15.39 10.58 -9.49
N LEU A 205 15.28 10.49 -8.18
CA LEU A 205 14.71 11.53 -7.33
C LEU A 205 15.81 12.53 -6.97
#